data_86d825eae611ee8bd93845b6855ae212
#
_entry.id   86d825eae611ee8bd93845b6855ae212
#
_cell.length_a   1.000
_cell.length_b   1.000
_cell.length_c   1.000
_cell.angle_alpha   90.00
_cell.angle_beta   90.00
_cell.angle_gamma   90.00
#
_symmetry.space_group_name_H-M   'P 1'
#
loop_
_entity.id
_entity.type
_entity.pdbx_description
1 polymer ?
#
loop_
_entity_poly.entity_id
_entity_poly.type
_entity_poly.pdbx_seq_one_letter_code
_entity_poly.pdbx_strand_id
1 'polypeptide(L)'
;MKSIVVFWCFCIVGICYVYAIDSNRVDSLLLKLDQSIKERPIYMEQKELRLAKLKNQLLQSISEEEHFAILSALLDEYRSFNTDSAFYVAEEREQIAMRLGNREYIDNARMNKADVLGMAGMYKEAMDLMRNIHIERLSKNLRPYYYHIYRTIYGLMADYAVTKYERKLYTELTDKYRDSLLLVNKDNLLIHT
;
A
#
# COMPACT_ATOMS: atom_id res chain seq x y z
N MET A 1 -4.82 23.28 -55.96
CA MET A 1 -5.83 23.71 -54.98
C MET A 1 -6.70 22.56 -54.44
N LYS A 2 -7.23 21.65 -55.28
CA LYS A 2 -8.09 20.54 -54.80
C LYS A 2 -7.37 19.56 -53.82
N SER A 3 -6.10 19.26 -54.04
CA SER A 3 -5.35 18.33 -53.17
C SER A 3 -5.07 18.87 -51.74
N ILE A 4 -4.90 20.19 -51.59
CA ILE A 4 -4.62 20.83 -50.27
C ILE A 4 -5.90 20.81 -49.42
N VAL A 5 -7.08 21.03 -50.05
CA VAL A 5 -8.37 21.00 -49.36
C VAL A 5 -8.70 19.59 -48.87
N VAL A 6 -8.41 18.55 -49.63
CA VAL A 6 -8.61 17.15 -49.25
C VAL A 6 -7.70 16.76 -48.08
N PHE A 7 -6.44 17.21 -48.09
CA PHE A 7 -5.50 16.94 -46.97
C PHE A 7 -5.96 17.63 -45.67
N TRP A 8 -6.44 18.87 -45.75
CA TRP A 8 -6.99 19.59 -44.59
C TRP A 8 -8.25 18.92 -44.01
N CYS A 9 -9.15 18.43 -44.87
CA CYS A 9 -10.33 17.67 -44.42
C CYS A 9 -9.95 16.37 -43.71
N PHE A 10 -8.92 15.64 -44.16
CA PHE A 10 -8.44 14.43 -43.50
C PHE A 10 -7.82 14.73 -42.13
N CYS A 11 -7.08 15.82 -41.98
CA CYS A 11 -6.52 16.24 -40.71
C CYS A 11 -7.60 16.62 -39.67
N ILE A 12 -8.65 17.35 -40.12
CA ILE A 12 -9.75 17.75 -39.24
C ILE A 12 -10.56 16.54 -38.79
N VAL A 13 -10.85 15.59 -39.69
CA VAL A 13 -11.55 14.35 -39.35
C VAL A 13 -10.72 13.50 -38.41
N GLY A 14 -9.41 13.39 -38.63
CA GLY A 14 -8.48 12.65 -37.72
C GLY A 14 -8.44 13.23 -36.31
N ILE A 15 -8.41 14.57 -36.20
CA ILE A 15 -8.43 15.25 -34.90
C ILE A 15 -9.75 15.02 -34.15
N CYS A 16 -10.90 15.11 -34.87
CA CYS A 16 -12.21 14.82 -34.28
C CYS A 16 -12.34 13.38 -33.79
N TYR A 17 -11.76 12.40 -34.49
CA TYR A 17 -11.76 11.00 -34.07
C TYR A 17 -10.94 10.78 -32.79
N VAL A 18 -9.77 11.41 -32.64
CA VAL A 18 -8.93 11.30 -31.44
C VAL A 18 -9.64 11.88 -30.22
N TYR A 19 -10.27 13.05 -30.36
CA TYR A 19 -11.04 13.65 -29.28
C TYR A 19 -12.29 12.82 -28.90
N ALA A 20 -12.97 12.23 -29.87
CA ALA A 20 -14.14 11.38 -29.58
C ALA A 20 -13.80 10.08 -28.89
N ILE A 21 -12.63 9.47 -29.19
CA ILE A 21 -12.17 8.25 -28.49
C ILE A 21 -11.80 8.55 -27.05
N ASP A 22 -11.18 9.68 -26.77
CA ASP A 22 -10.79 10.07 -25.40
C ASP A 22 -12.03 10.43 -24.56
N SER A 23 -13.01 11.15 -25.13
CA SER A 23 -14.27 11.46 -24.48
C SER A 23 -15.05 10.19 -24.10
N ASN A 24 -15.22 9.24 -25.00
CA ASN A 24 -15.92 7.98 -24.73
C ASN A 24 -15.26 7.16 -23.59
N ARG A 25 -13.93 7.20 -23.52
CA ARG A 25 -13.17 6.55 -22.45
C ARG A 25 -13.39 7.24 -21.11
N VAL A 26 -13.37 8.57 -21.09
CA VAL A 26 -13.65 9.37 -19.89
C VAL A 26 -15.08 9.13 -19.41
N ASP A 27 -16.07 9.19 -20.30
CA ASP A 27 -17.47 8.94 -19.95
C ASP A 27 -17.68 7.53 -19.39
N SER A 28 -17.03 6.52 -19.98
CA SER A 28 -17.07 5.14 -19.46
C SER A 28 -16.46 5.03 -18.07
N LEU A 29 -15.37 5.76 -17.79
CA LEU A 29 -14.74 5.78 -16.44
C LEU A 29 -15.60 6.53 -15.44
N LEU A 30 -16.24 7.63 -15.83
CA LEU A 30 -17.18 8.37 -14.98
C LEU A 30 -18.40 7.52 -14.61
N LEU A 31 -18.98 6.78 -15.55
CA LEU A 31 -20.07 5.85 -15.29
C LEU A 31 -19.67 4.75 -14.27
N LYS A 32 -18.46 4.19 -14.40
CA LYS A 32 -17.94 3.21 -13.44
C LYS A 32 -17.72 3.83 -12.06
N LEU A 33 -17.24 5.07 -12.00
CA LEU A 33 -17.06 5.81 -10.76
C LEU A 33 -18.43 6.05 -10.09
N ASP A 34 -19.43 6.53 -10.84
CA ASP A 34 -20.77 6.74 -10.32
C ASP A 34 -21.42 5.45 -9.80
N GLN A 35 -21.20 4.35 -10.49
CA GLN A 35 -21.66 3.04 -10.02
C GLN A 35 -20.95 2.65 -8.72
N SER A 36 -19.63 2.79 -8.62
CA SER A 36 -18.87 2.50 -7.41
C SER A 36 -19.32 3.37 -6.23
N ILE A 37 -19.65 4.64 -6.48
CA ILE A 37 -20.20 5.54 -5.45
C ILE A 37 -21.58 5.05 -4.97
N LYS A 38 -22.46 4.60 -5.87
CA LYS A 38 -23.78 4.04 -5.53
C LYS A 38 -23.66 2.74 -4.73
N GLU A 39 -22.67 1.92 -5.04
CA GLU A 39 -22.41 0.64 -4.37
C GLU A 39 -21.64 0.79 -3.04
N ARG A 40 -21.12 1.99 -2.74
CA ARG A 40 -20.36 2.26 -1.52
C ARG A 40 -21.02 1.73 -0.24
N PRO A 41 -22.33 1.88 -0.01
CA PRO A 41 -22.98 1.34 1.20
C PRO A 41 -22.82 -0.18 1.33
N ILE A 42 -22.91 -0.92 0.22
CA ILE A 42 -22.75 -2.37 0.18
C ILE A 42 -21.31 -2.76 0.59
N TYR A 43 -20.31 -2.08 0.04
CA TYR A 43 -18.91 -2.32 0.42
C TYR A 43 -18.64 -1.96 1.89
N MET A 44 -19.25 -0.90 2.40
CA MET A 44 -19.14 -0.50 3.81
C MET A 44 -19.74 -1.56 4.72
N GLU A 45 -20.94 -2.05 4.44
CA GLU A 45 -21.61 -3.10 5.21
C GLU A 45 -20.77 -4.39 5.23
N GLN A 46 -20.26 -4.83 4.07
CA GLN A 46 -19.38 -5.99 3.99
C GLN A 46 -18.09 -5.80 4.81
N LYS A 47 -17.54 -4.60 4.82
CA LYS A 47 -16.37 -4.24 5.61
C LYS A 47 -16.66 -4.37 7.11
N GLU A 48 -17.74 -3.79 7.57
CA GLU A 48 -18.16 -3.86 8.97
C GLU A 48 -18.45 -5.29 9.43
N LEU A 49 -19.05 -6.12 8.58
CA LEU A 49 -19.25 -7.54 8.86
C LEU A 49 -17.93 -8.29 9.03
N ARG A 50 -16.92 -8.03 8.16
CA ARG A 50 -15.59 -8.64 8.31
C ARG A 50 -14.91 -8.19 9.61
N LEU A 51 -14.96 -6.89 9.92
CA LEU A 51 -14.42 -6.35 11.17
C LEU A 51 -15.12 -6.97 12.40
N ALA A 52 -16.44 -7.06 12.40
CA ALA A 52 -17.19 -7.68 13.48
C ALA A 52 -16.81 -9.16 13.68
N LYS A 53 -16.66 -9.91 12.60
CA LYS A 53 -16.20 -11.30 12.64
C LYS A 53 -14.80 -11.42 13.26
N LEU A 54 -13.85 -10.61 12.82
CA LEU A 54 -12.47 -10.64 13.34
C LEU A 54 -12.42 -10.23 14.82
N LYS A 55 -13.19 -9.23 15.24
CA LYS A 55 -13.31 -8.84 16.64
C LYS A 55 -13.87 -9.97 17.50
N ASN A 56 -14.89 -10.67 17.03
CA ASN A 56 -15.44 -11.83 17.74
C ASN A 56 -14.43 -12.97 17.84
N GLN A 57 -13.66 -13.23 16.78
CA GLN A 57 -12.58 -14.22 16.83
C GLN A 57 -11.51 -13.82 17.84
N LEU A 58 -11.14 -12.52 17.90
CA LEU A 58 -10.17 -12.01 18.86
C LEU A 58 -10.63 -12.24 20.32
N LEU A 59 -11.91 -12.01 20.62
CA LEU A 59 -12.49 -12.27 21.95
C LEU A 59 -12.51 -13.76 22.33
N GLN A 60 -12.51 -14.65 21.36
CA GLN A 60 -12.53 -16.11 21.55
C GLN A 60 -11.16 -16.76 21.47
N SER A 61 -10.13 -16.00 21.07
CA SER A 61 -8.78 -16.53 20.94
C SER A 61 -8.21 -16.92 22.31
N ILE A 62 -7.55 -18.08 22.35
CA ILE A 62 -7.05 -18.70 23.59
C ILE A 62 -5.53 -18.63 23.73
N SER A 63 -4.81 -18.28 22.67
CA SER A 63 -3.36 -18.13 22.70
C SER A 63 -2.90 -16.78 22.19
N GLU A 64 -1.72 -16.33 22.64
CA GLU A 64 -1.14 -15.07 22.15
C GLU A 64 -0.72 -15.14 20.68
N GLU A 65 -0.34 -16.31 20.17
CA GLU A 65 -0.05 -16.54 18.76
C GLU A 65 -1.30 -16.37 17.88
N GLU A 66 -2.42 -16.95 18.32
CA GLU A 66 -3.71 -16.78 17.63
C GLU A 66 -4.14 -15.30 17.65
N HIS A 67 -4.01 -14.65 18.81
CA HIS A 67 -4.29 -13.23 18.99
C HIS A 67 -3.45 -12.39 18.02
N PHE A 68 -2.14 -12.66 17.94
CA PHE A 68 -1.21 -11.99 17.03
C PHE A 68 -1.60 -12.16 15.55
N ALA A 69 -2.08 -13.35 15.17
CA ALA A 69 -2.53 -13.63 13.81
C ALA A 69 -3.83 -12.89 13.47
N ILE A 70 -4.81 -12.86 14.39
CA ILE A 70 -6.09 -12.16 14.17
C ILE A 70 -5.87 -10.65 14.10
N LEU A 71 -5.00 -10.09 14.94
CA LEU A 71 -4.63 -8.68 14.87
C LEU A 71 -3.97 -8.31 13.53
N SER A 72 -3.25 -9.24 12.88
CA SER A 72 -2.76 -9.01 11.51
C SER A 72 -3.90 -8.80 10.53
N ALA A 73 -4.92 -9.65 10.57
CA ALA A 73 -6.07 -9.53 9.71
C ALA A 73 -6.89 -8.25 10.00
N LEU A 74 -7.04 -7.88 11.28
CA LEU A 74 -7.67 -6.62 11.67
C LEU A 74 -6.89 -5.41 11.16
N LEU A 75 -5.56 -5.44 11.24
CA LEU A 75 -4.72 -4.38 10.74
C LEU A 75 -4.88 -4.19 9.23
N ASP A 76 -4.92 -5.28 8.47
CA ASP A 76 -5.14 -5.22 7.01
C ASP A 76 -6.51 -4.63 6.66
N GLU A 77 -7.55 -4.93 7.45
CA GLU A 77 -8.86 -4.33 7.28
C GLU A 77 -8.87 -2.83 7.64
N TYR A 78 -8.15 -2.39 8.68
CA TYR A 78 -8.13 -0.99 9.10
C TYR A 78 -7.18 -0.09 8.29
N ARG A 79 -6.09 -0.62 7.76
CA ARG A 79 -4.98 0.12 7.14
C ARG A 79 -5.42 1.20 6.13
N SER A 80 -6.40 0.90 5.29
CA SER A 80 -6.92 1.83 4.27
C SER A 80 -8.26 2.46 4.63
N PHE A 81 -8.78 2.18 5.83
CA PHE A 81 -10.13 2.55 6.22
C PHE A 81 -10.18 3.47 7.44
N ASN A 82 -9.38 3.18 8.45
CA ASN A 82 -9.34 3.92 9.71
C ASN A 82 -7.93 3.88 10.30
N THR A 83 -7.18 4.95 10.10
CA THR A 83 -5.76 5.05 10.52
C THR A 83 -5.61 4.95 12.03
N ASP A 84 -6.51 5.53 12.83
CA ASP A 84 -6.45 5.48 14.28
C ASP A 84 -6.60 4.04 14.78
N SER A 85 -7.62 3.32 14.26
CA SER A 85 -7.81 1.90 14.58
C SER A 85 -6.64 1.04 14.12
N ALA A 86 -6.07 1.33 12.94
CA ALA A 86 -4.89 0.63 12.46
C ALA A 86 -3.68 0.83 13.38
N PHE A 87 -3.49 2.05 13.89
CA PHE A 87 -2.41 2.36 14.83
C PHE A 87 -2.58 1.59 16.15
N TYR A 88 -3.76 1.60 16.75
CA TYR A 88 -4.03 0.85 17.99
C TYR A 88 -3.80 -0.65 17.82
N VAL A 89 -4.27 -1.23 16.72
CA VAL A 89 -4.05 -2.65 16.42
C VAL A 89 -2.56 -2.96 16.21
N ALA A 90 -1.81 -2.07 15.55
CA ALA A 90 -0.37 -2.24 15.36
C ALA A 90 0.40 -2.16 16.69
N GLU A 91 0.01 -1.25 17.60
CA GLU A 91 0.56 -1.15 18.97
C GLU A 91 0.31 -2.43 19.77
N GLU A 92 -0.92 -2.91 19.82
CA GLU A 92 -1.29 -4.14 20.53
C GLU A 92 -0.52 -5.34 19.99
N ARG A 93 -0.40 -5.42 18.67
CA ARG A 93 0.34 -6.48 17.99
C ARG A 93 1.83 -6.46 18.35
N GLU A 94 2.47 -5.28 18.46
CA GLU A 94 3.86 -5.16 18.90
C GLU A 94 4.02 -5.64 20.37
N GLN A 95 3.09 -5.27 21.25
CA GLN A 95 3.12 -5.70 22.65
C GLN A 95 3.00 -7.22 22.78
N ILE A 96 2.12 -7.87 22.03
CA ILE A 96 1.99 -9.34 22.01
C ILE A 96 3.27 -9.98 21.49
N ALA A 97 3.84 -9.47 20.40
CA ALA A 97 5.08 -9.97 19.84
C ALA A 97 6.24 -9.91 20.87
N MET A 98 6.29 -8.84 21.66
CA MET A 98 7.28 -8.70 22.73
C MET A 98 7.06 -9.71 23.86
N ARG A 99 5.81 -9.99 24.26
CA ARG A 99 5.51 -11.01 25.29
C ARG A 99 5.85 -12.41 24.81
N LEU A 100 5.57 -12.72 23.55
CA LEU A 100 5.94 -13.98 22.91
C LEU A 100 7.46 -14.16 22.79
N GLY A 101 8.25 -13.08 22.86
CA GLY A 101 9.70 -13.11 22.76
C GLY A 101 10.25 -13.59 21.41
N ASN A 102 9.39 -13.73 20.40
CA ASN A 102 9.76 -14.19 19.09
C ASN A 102 10.26 -13.02 18.23
N ARG A 103 11.53 -13.04 17.86
CA ARG A 103 12.18 -11.97 17.12
C ARG A 103 11.51 -11.68 15.78
N GLU A 104 11.10 -12.70 15.06
CA GLU A 104 10.42 -12.55 13.77
C GLU A 104 9.07 -11.84 13.92
N TYR A 105 8.31 -12.17 14.98
CA TYR A 105 7.06 -11.50 15.31
C TYR A 105 7.28 -10.03 15.67
N ILE A 106 8.32 -9.74 16.47
CA ILE A 106 8.68 -8.37 16.86
C ILE A 106 9.05 -7.55 15.63
N ASP A 107 9.92 -8.05 14.76
CA ASP A 107 10.33 -7.33 13.55
C ASP A 107 9.14 -7.14 12.59
N ASN A 108 8.28 -8.15 12.44
CA ASN A 108 7.06 -8.05 11.63
C ASN A 108 6.08 -7.01 12.20
N ALA A 109 5.81 -7.02 13.51
CA ALA A 109 4.92 -6.07 14.15
C ALA A 109 5.45 -4.62 14.04
N ARG A 110 6.76 -4.42 14.21
CA ARG A 110 7.41 -3.11 14.02
C ARG A 110 7.32 -2.62 12.59
N MET A 111 7.51 -3.50 11.62
CA MET A 111 7.29 -3.16 10.20
C MET A 111 5.85 -2.75 9.93
N ASN A 112 4.87 -3.45 10.48
CA ASN A 112 3.46 -3.07 10.34
C ASN A 112 3.18 -1.70 10.95
N LYS A 113 3.73 -1.41 12.13
CA LYS A 113 3.58 -0.11 12.79
C LYS A 113 4.24 1.00 11.98
N ALA A 114 5.43 0.76 11.44
CA ALA A 114 6.11 1.71 10.56
C ALA A 114 5.30 2.01 9.29
N ASP A 115 4.66 1.01 8.71
CA ASP A 115 3.78 1.17 7.55
C ASP A 115 2.57 2.06 7.87
N VAL A 116 1.89 1.81 8.99
CA VAL A 116 0.77 2.66 9.46
C VAL A 116 1.23 4.10 9.73
N LEU A 117 2.35 4.29 10.41
CA LEU A 117 2.91 5.62 10.66
C LEU A 117 3.28 6.35 9.37
N GLY A 118 3.87 5.64 8.41
CA GLY A 118 4.20 6.18 7.10
C GLY A 118 2.95 6.64 6.34
N MET A 119 1.88 5.84 6.36
CA MET A 119 0.58 6.19 5.78
C MET A 119 -0.07 7.41 6.47
N ALA A 120 0.14 7.56 7.77
CA ALA A 120 -0.31 8.71 8.56
C ALA A 120 0.54 9.99 8.34
N GLY A 121 1.62 9.93 7.54
CA GLY A 121 2.54 11.04 7.34
C GLY A 121 3.60 11.22 8.44
N MET A 122 3.65 10.33 9.41
CA MET A 122 4.63 10.32 10.51
C MET A 122 5.94 9.63 10.05
N TYR A 123 6.56 10.22 9.03
CA TYR A 123 7.70 9.60 8.32
C TYR A 123 8.92 9.41 9.21
N LYS A 124 9.19 10.37 10.12
CA LYS A 124 10.33 10.28 11.02
C LYS A 124 10.20 9.09 11.95
N GLU A 125 9.06 8.95 12.61
CA GLU A 125 8.75 7.86 13.53
C GLU A 125 8.77 6.52 12.82
N ALA A 126 8.19 6.44 11.62
CA ALA A 126 8.22 5.25 10.79
C ALA A 126 9.67 4.83 10.44
N MET A 127 10.50 5.77 10.03
CA MET A 127 11.90 5.51 9.68
C MET A 127 12.74 5.15 10.91
N ASP A 128 12.46 5.72 12.09
CA ASP A 128 13.14 5.39 13.34
C ASP A 128 12.85 3.93 13.75
N LEU A 129 11.63 3.43 13.54
CA LEU A 129 11.33 2.00 13.72
C LEU A 129 12.09 1.13 12.72
N MET A 130 12.07 1.49 11.43
CA MET A 130 12.69 0.72 10.37
C MET A 130 14.21 0.62 10.50
N ARG A 131 14.90 1.66 11.01
CA ARG A 131 16.36 1.65 11.23
C ARG A 131 16.83 0.59 12.21
N ASN A 132 15.98 0.16 13.15
CA ASN A 132 16.28 -0.86 14.14
C ASN A 132 16.05 -2.29 13.61
N ILE A 133 15.59 -2.45 12.38
CA ILE A 133 15.34 -3.73 11.73
C ILE A 133 16.51 -4.04 10.80
N HIS A 134 17.22 -5.10 11.11
CA HIS A 134 18.36 -5.55 10.32
C HIS A 134 17.93 -6.59 9.29
N ILE A 135 17.96 -6.23 8.01
CA ILE A 135 17.47 -7.07 6.92
C ILE A 135 18.17 -8.44 6.85
N GLU A 136 19.44 -8.50 7.24
CA GLU A 136 20.23 -9.74 7.25
C GLU A 136 19.65 -10.80 8.20
N ARG A 137 18.93 -10.34 9.24
CA ARG A 137 18.30 -11.19 10.27
C ARG A 137 16.85 -11.55 9.94
N LEU A 138 16.26 -10.86 8.97
CA LEU A 138 14.89 -11.14 8.55
C LEU A 138 14.82 -12.47 7.79
N SER A 139 13.77 -13.23 8.06
CA SER A 139 13.42 -14.38 7.22
C SER A 139 13.21 -13.96 5.77
N LYS A 140 13.43 -14.88 4.82
CA LYS A 140 13.25 -14.59 3.40
C LYS A 140 11.86 -14.06 3.07
N ASN A 141 10.85 -14.52 3.81
CA ASN A 141 9.45 -14.12 3.61
C ASN A 141 9.18 -12.66 4.03
N LEU A 142 9.93 -12.12 4.99
CA LEU A 142 9.74 -10.75 5.48
C LEU A 142 10.54 -9.70 4.68
N ARG A 143 11.58 -10.09 3.95
CA ARG A 143 12.43 -9.17 3.19
C ARG A 143 11.66 -8.37 2.12
N PRO A 144 10.73 -8.95 1.34
CA PRO A 144 9.93 -8.18 0.40
C PRO A 144 9.12 -7.09 1.09
N TYR A 145 8.54 -7.38 2.26
CA TYR A 145 7.76 -6.42 3.02
C TYR A 145 8.64 -5.28 3.57
N TYR A 146 9.84 -5.58 4.04
CA TYR A 146 10.82 -4.57 4.45
C TYR A 146 11.12 -3.57 3.33
N TYR A 147 11.43 -4.04 2.11
CA TYR A 147 11.68 -3.17 0.97
C TYR A 147 10.43 -2.42 0.51
N HIS A 148 9.27 -3.06 0.61
CA HIS A 148 7.99 -2.43 0.30
C HIS A 148 7.73 -1.20 1.18
N ILE A 149 7.96 -1.29 2.49
CA ILE A 149 7.76 -0.18 3.43
C ILE A 149 8.69 0.99 3.10
N TYR A 150 9.98 0.75 2.93
CA TYR A 150 10.92 1.80 2.55
C TYR A 150 10.53 2.49 1.25
N ARG A 151 10.18 1.70 0.22
CA ARG A 151 9.72 2.23 -1.06
C ARG A 151 8.47 3.09 -0.89
N THR A 152 7.52 2.66 -0.08
CA THR A 152 6.26 3.38 0.15
C THR A 152 6.50 4.68 0.90
N ILE A 153 7.27 4.66 1.99
CA ILE A 153 7.56 5.86 2.78
C ILE A 153 8.33 6.89 1.94
N TYR A 154 9.39 6.48 1.23
CA TYR A 154 10.13 7.42 0.38
C TYR A 154 9.30 7.93 -0.79
N GLY A 155 8.40 7.11 -1.36
CA GLY A 155 7.45 7.56 -2.38
C GLY A 155 6.53 8.68 -1.86
N LEU A 156 5.94 8.48 -0.69
CA LEU A 156 5.11 9.50 -0.05
C LEU A 156 5.92 10.77 0.28
N MET A 157 7.15 10.61 0.80
CA MET A 157 8.04 11.76 1.05
C MET A 157 8.38 12.50 -0.25
N ALA A 158 8.54 11.82 -1.38
CA ALA A 158 8.77 12.45 -2.68
C ALA A 158 7.55 13.23 -3.16
N ASP A 159 6.34 12.67 -2.99
CA ASP A 159 5.08 13.30 -3.39
C ASP A 159 4.81 14.60 -2.61
N TYR A 160 5.15 14.61 -1.32
CA TYR A 160 4.95 15.76 -0.43
C TYR A 160 6.20 16.64 -0.25
N ALA A 161 7.29 16.37 -0.96
CA ALA A 161 8.53 17.15 -0.85
C ALA A 161 8.34 18.60 -1.29
N VAL A 162 8.80 19.52 -0.44
CA VAL A 162 8.68 20.97 -0.67
C VAL A 162 9.70 21.44 -1.70
N THR A 163 10.92 20.91 -1.64
CA THR A 163 12.03 21.32 -2.52
C THR A 163 12.25 20.33 -3.66
N LYS A 164 12.74 20.83 -4.80
CA LYS A 164 13.14 19.97 -5.92
C LYS A 164 14.28 18.99 -5.54
N TYR A 165 15.16 19.42 -4.64
CA TYR A 165 16.26 18.60 -4.14
C TYR A 165 15.72 17.40 -3.35
N GLU A 166 14.86 17.64 -2.37
CA GLU A 166 14.24 16.57 -1.57
C GLU A 166 13.44 15.61 -2.44
N ARG A 167 12.63 16.15 -3.36
CA ARG A 167 11.87 15.32 -4.29
C ARG A 167 12.76 14.38 -5.08
N LYS A 168 13.86 14.90 -5.65
CA LYS A 168 14.83 14.09 -6.39
C LYS A 168 15.45 13.01 -5.52
N LEU A 169 15.92 13.38 -4.32
CA LEU A 169 16.53 12.46 -3.35
C LEU A 169 15.56 11.32 -2.99
N TYR A 170 14.33 11.65 -2.63
CA TYR A 170 13.35 10.63 -2.22
C TYR A 170 12.88 9.76 -3.40
N THR A 171 12.81 10.31 -4.61
CA THR A 171 12.54 9.53 -5.82
C THR A 171 13.65 8.50 -6.08
N GLU A 172 14.92 8.90 -5.99
CA GLU A 172 16.06 8.01 -6.15
C GLU A 172 16.06 6.87 -5.09
N LEU A 173 15.70 7.19 -3.84
CA LEU A 173 15.56 6.19 -2.78
C LEU A 173 14.37 5.26 -3.03
N THR A 174 13.25 5.79 -3.51
CA THR A 174 12.08 4.99 -3.91
C THR A 174 12.45 3.98 -5.00
N ASP A 175 13.16 4.42 -6.02
CA ASP A 175 13.62 3.57 -7.12
C ASP A 175 14.59 2.49 -6.62
N LYS A 176 15.56 2.85 -5.77
CA LYS A 176 16.49 1.89 -5.15
C LYS A 176 15.75 0.77 -4.41
N TYR A 177 14.76 1.11 -3.58
CA TYR A 177 14.03 0.10 -2.80
C TYR A 177 13.04 -0.69 -3.65
N ARG A 178 12.47 -0.09 -4.71
CA ARG A 178 11.68 -0.82 -5.73
C ARG A 178 12.52 -1.88 -6.43
N ASP A 179 13.74 -1.53 -6.85
CA ASP A 179 14.62 -2.45 -7.56
C ASP A 179 15.08 -3.60 -6.63
N SER A 180 15.36 -3.30 -5.36
CA SER A 180 15.64 -4.32 -4.34
C SER A 180 14.44 -5.27 -4.13
N LEU A 181 13.22 -4.74 -4.10
CA LEU A 181 11.99 -5.53 -3.98
C LEU A 181 11.80 -6.47 -5.18
N LEU A 182 12.06 -5.97 -6.40
CA LEU A 182 11.96 -6.77 -7.62
C LEU A 182 12.97 -7.93 -7.63
N LEU A 183 14.21 -7.69 -7.19
CA LEU A 183 15.24 -8.73 -7.09
C LEU A 183 14.83 -9.84 -6.12
N VAL A 184 14.40 -9.49 -4.90
CA VAL A 184 13.99 -10.48 -3.89
C VAL A 184 12.77 -11.28 -4.34
N ASN A 185 11.81 -10.65 -5.02
CA ASN A 185 10.64 -11.35 -5.55
C ASN A 185 11.01 -12.33 -6.68
N LYS A 186 11.97 -11.98 -7.54
CA LYS A 186 12.49 -12.86 -8.57
C LYS A 186 13.19 -14.09 -7.98
N ASP A 187 14.00 -13.89 -6.95
CA ASP A 187 14.67 -14.99 -6.24
C ASP A 187 13.66 -15.93 -5.56
N ASN A 188 12.61 -15.39 -4.97
CA ASN A 188 11.55 -16.20 -4.37
C ASN A 188 10.77 -17.05 -5.42
N LEU A 189 10.55 -16.53 -6.62
CA LEU A 189 9.90 -17.26 -7.71
C LEU A 189 10.77 -18.42 -8.23
N LEU A 190 12.10 -18.23 -8.29
CA LEU A 190 13.04 -19.25 -8.76
C LEU A 190 13.23 -20.42 -7.78
N ILE A 191 12.88 -20.25 -6.50
CA ILE A 191 12.98 -21.31 -5.48
C ILE A 191 11.76 -22.24 -5.52
N HIS A 192 10.64 -21.79 -6.10
CA HIS A 192 9.37 -22.55 -6.18
C HIS A 192 9.12 -23.23 -7.53
N THR A 193 10.09 -23.14 -8.46
CA THR A 193 10.13 -23.90 -9.74
C THR A 193 11.15 -25.00 -9.67
#